data_53d049cd177c527fbc58672d8dd8f2ae
#
_entry.id   53d049cd177c527fbc58672d8dd8f2ae
#
_cell.length_a   1.000
_cell.length_b   1.000
_cell.length_c   1.000
_cell.angle_alpha   90.00
_cell.angle_beta   90.00
_cell.angle_gamma   90.00
#
_symmetry.space_group_name_H-M   'P 1'
#
loop_
_entity.id
_entity.type
_entity.pdbx_description
1 polymer ?
#
loop_
_entity_poly.entity_id
_entity_poly.type
_entity_poly.pdbx_seq_one_letter_code
_entity_poly.pdbx_strand_id
1 'polypeptide(L)'
;MAALSGFVAYAVLHDMNTQAKTATRRGDAPIARLIHRAGFPDEHDFILRVVQPALVGLIDGTVSSLAPIFAAAIASSSHTALLVGFSTALGAGVSMGWSEALSDTGEQTGRGSALVRGAITGGMTALGGVFHTLPFFISDVNKALVVAGAVVAVELLAIAWIRKRFLEVSMRSSLLVVTVGGAIVLAIGVGIGSS
;
A
#
# COMPACT_ATOMS: atom_id res chain seq x y z
N MET A 1 -29.97 19.79 -13.16
CA MET A 1 -28.69 20.16 -12.50
C MET A 1 -28.79 20.36 -10.99
N ALA A 2 -29.84 20.96 -10.44
CA ALA A 2 -29.97 21.19 -8.99
C ALA A 2 -30.08 19.92 -8.11
N ALA A 3 -30.66 18.84 -8.63
CA ALA A 3 -30.79 17.58 -7.87
C ALA A 3 -29.47 16.84 -7.66
N LEU A 4 -28.54 16.92 -8.62
CA LEU A 4 -27.21 16.30 -8.51
C LEU A 4 -26.33 17.03 -7.48
N SER A 5 -26.39 18.36 -7.46
CA SER A 5 -25.63 19.17 -6.49
C SER A 5 -26.12 18.94 -5.06
N GLY A 6 -27.43 18.76 -4.86
CA GLY A 6 -28.02 18.43 -3.56
C GLY A 6 -27.61 17.05 -3.04
N PHE A 7 -27.55 16.05 -3.93
CA PHE A 7 -27.13 14.69 -3.57
C PHE A 7 -25.64 14.62 -3.20
N VAL A 8 -24.78 15.31 -3.96
CA VAL A 8 -23.33 15.36 -3.65
C VAL A 8 -23.11 16.11 -2.33
N ALA A 9 -23.78 17.25 -2.11
CA ALA A 9 -23.68 17.99 -0.86
C ALA A 9 -24.18 17.17 0.34
N TYR A 10 -25.29 16.44 0.18
CA TYR A 10 -25.82 15.55 1.23
C TYR A 10 -24.86 14.40 1.53
N ALA A 11 -24.29 13.75 0.51
CA ALA A 11 -23.33 12.66 0.68
C ALA A 11 -22.07 13.14 1.40
N VAL A 12 -21.54 14.32 1.02
CA VAL A 12 -20.36 14.91 1.68
C VAL A 12 -20.65 15.28 3.13
N LEU A 13 -21.79 15.92 3.42
CA LEU A 13 -22.17 16.30 4.78
C LEU A 13 -22.48 15.07 5.66
N HIS A 14 -23.09 14.04 5.08
CA HIS A 14 -23.35 12.79 5.79
C HIS A 14 -22.05 12.05 6.14
N ASP A 15 -21.09 12.02 5.20
CA ASP A 15 -19.78 11.42 5.42
C ASP A 15 -18.99 12.20 6.49
N MET A 16 -18.94 13.53 6.42
CA MET A 16 -18.32 14.39 7.42
C MET A 16 -18.93 14.22 8.83
N ASN A 17 -20.26 14.10 8.93
CA ASN A 17 -20.94 13.89 10.21
C ASN A 17 -20.72 12.49 10.79
N THR A 18 -20.59 11.49 9.92
CA THR A 18 -20.26 10.11 10.31
C THR A 18 -18.81 10.03 10.80
N GLN A 19 -17.89 10.70 10.11
CA GLN A 19 -16.48 10.79 10.53
C GLN A 19 -16.31 11.55 11.85
N ALA A 20 -17.03 12.64 12.07
CA ALA A 20 -16.99 13.38 13.33
C ALA A 20 -17.51 12.55 14.52
N LYS A 21 -18.56 11.75 14.33
CA LYS A 21 -19.10 10.86 15.38
C LYS A 21 -18.19 9.69 15.71
N THR A 22 -17.46 9.16 14.73
CA THR A 22 -16.48 8.08 14.93
C THR A 22 -15.20 8.57 15.61
N ALA A 23 -14.75 9.77 15.31
CA ALA A 23 -13.58 10.40 15.95
C ALA A 23 -13.79 10.57 17.46
N THR A 24 -14.99 10.99 17.88
CA THR A 24 -15.33 11.21 19.31
C THR A 24 -15.37 9.91 20.12
N ARG A 25 -15.58 8.75 19.47
CA ARG A 25 -15.70 7.44 20.13
C ARG A 25 -14.35 6.73 20.33
N ARG A 26 -13.27 7.21 19.71
CA ARG A 26 -11.93 6.57 19.67
C ARG A 26 -10.91 7.14 20.65
N GLY A 27 -11.23 8.22 21.37
CA GLY A 27 -10.26 8.95 22.19
C GLY A 27 -9.54 8.15 23.30
N ASP A 28 -10.03 6.97 23.66
CA ASP A 28 -9.49 6.17 24.78
C ASP A 28 -8.72 4.91 24.35
N ALA A 29 -8.53 4.66 23.06
CA ALA A 29 -7.82 3.48 22.58
C ALA A 29 -6.29 3.60 22.81
N PRO A 30 -5.58 2.49 23.08
CA PRO A 30 -4.12 2.52 23.25
C PRO A 30 -3.39 3.11 22.04
N ILE A 31 -3.98 3.00 20.85
CA ILE A 31 -3.45 3.58 19.59
C ILE A 31 -3.52 5.11 19.63
N ALA A 32 -4.59 5.74 20.13
CA ALA A 32 -4.68 7.19 20.25
C ALA A 32 -3.57 7.76 21.13
N ARG A 33 -3.23 7.06 22.23
CA ARG A 33 -2.11 7.45 23.09
C ARG A 33 -0.74 7.37 22.40
N LEU A 34 -0.55 6.38 21.52
CA LEU A 34 0.67 6.25 20.73
C LEU A 34 0.77 7.37 19.68
N ILE A 35 -0.34 7.71 19.02
CA ILE A 35 -0.43 8.80 18.04
C ILE A 35 -0.06 10.14 18.69
N HIS A 36 -0.63 10.45 19.86
CA HIS A 36 -0.27 11.66 20.60
C HIS A 36 1.20 11.67 21.05
N ARG A 37 1.75 10.53 21.50
CA ARG A 37 3.17 10.41 21.83
C ARG A 37 4.09 10.58 20.63
N ALA A 38 3.63 10.23 19.44
CA ALA A 38 4.34 10.45 18.19
C ALA A 38 4.24 11.89 17.66
N GLY A 39 3.56 12.79 18.41
CA GLY A 39 3.48 14.22 18.08
C GLY A 39 2.36 14.61 17.13
N PHE A 40 1.38 13.72 16.88
CA PHE A 40 0.22 14.03 16.05
C PHE A 40 -0.93 14.56 16.92
N PRO A 41 -1.60 15.67 16.50
CA PRO A 41 -2.70 16.26 17.24
C PRO A 41 -3.89 15.31 17.41
N ASP A 42 -4.19 14.55 16.35
CA ASP A 42 -5.30 13.60 16.31
C ASP A 42 -5.05 12.43 15.34
N GLU A 43 -5.98 11.47 15.31
CA GLU A 43 -5.91 10.29 14.42
C GLU A 43 -6.06 10.67 12.95
N HIS A 44 -6.80 11.72 12.63
CA HIS A 44 -6.98 12.19 11.25
C HIS A 44 -5.67 12.69 10.65
N ASP A 45 -4.93 13.52 11.38
CA ASP A 45 -3.59 13.99 10.99
C ASP A 45 -2.61 12.83 10.79
N PHE A 46 -2.63 11.84 11.67
CA PHE A 46 -1.80 10.65 11.54
C PHE A 46 -2.16 9.85 10.29
N ILE A 47 -3.46 9.68 10.00
CA ILE A 47 -3.90 8.99 8.79
C ILE A 47 -3.42 9.72 7.54
N LEU A 48 -3.60 11.03 7.44
CA LEU A 48 -3.24 11.81 6.27
C LEU A 48 -1.73 11.85 6.02
N ARG A 49 -0.95 11.97 7.09
CA ARG A 49 0.50 12.23 7.00
C ARG A 49 1.35 10.98 7.03
N VAL A 50 0.83 9.87 7.55
CA VAL A 50 1.59 8.62 7.71
C VAL A 50 0.89 7.43 7.09
N VAL A 51 -0.37 7.14 7.51
CA VAL A 51 -1.03 5.89 7.11
C VAL A 51 -1.33 5.86 5.60
N GLN A 52 -1.86 6.94 5.03
CA GLN A 52 -2.15 7.00 3.60
C GLN A 52 -0.89 6.88 2.74
N PRO A 53 0.19 7.68 2.95
CA PRO A 53 1.42 7.51 2.20
C PRO A 53 2.03 6.11 2.36
N ALA A 54 2.05 5.58 3.59
CA ALA A 54 2.57 4.24 3.85
C ALA A 54 1.76 3.15 3.13
N LEU A 55 0.44 3.26 3.14
CA LEU A 55 -0.44 2.28 2.51
C LEU A 55 -0.36 2.34 0.98
N VAL A 56 -0.30 3.54 0.40
CA VAL A 56 -0.08 3.72 -1.05
C VAL A 56 1.22 3.06 -1.47
N GLY A 57 2.31 3.33 -0.75
CA GLY A 57 3.60 2.72 -1.02
C GLY A 57 3.58 1.21 -0.88
N LEU A 58 3.01 0.69 0.21
CA LEU A 58 2.95 -0.76 0.44
C LEU A 58 2.14 -1.49 -0.64
N ILE A 59 0.98 -0.95 -1.03
CA ILE A 59 0.16 -1.54 -2.10
C ILE A 59 0.93 -1.53 -3.42
N ASP A 60 1.53 -0.40 -3.78
CA ASP A 60 2.29 -0.29 -5.02
C ASP A 60 3.47 -1.26 -5.03
N GLY A 61 4.29 -1.28 -3.97
CA GLY A 61 5.46 -2.15 -3.87
C GLY A 61 5.09 -3.63 -3.94
N THR A 62 4.01 -4.05 -3.25
CA THR A 62 3.55 -5.43 -3.29
C THR A 62 3.02 -5.81 -4.68
N VAL A 63 2.20 -4.97 -5.31
CA VAL A 63 1.52 -5.33 -6.55
C VAL A 63 2.39 -5.13 -7.78
N SER A 64 3.09 -3.99 -7.91
CA SER A 64 3.83 -3.63 -9.13
C SER A 64 5.05 -4.53 -9.38
N SER A 65 5.66 -5.08 -8.33
CA SER A 65 6.84 -5.94 -8.46
C SER A 65 6.51 -7.42 -8.75
N LEU A 66 5.25 -7.86 -8.61
CA LEU A 66 4.86 -9.25 -8.88
C LEU A 66 5.17 -9.69 -10.32
N ALA A 67 4.76 -8.90 -11.32
CA ALA A 67 4.94 -9.28 -12.70
C ALA A 67 6.41 -9.49 -13.08
N PRO A 68 7.34 -8.53 -12.87
CA PRO A 68 8.72 -8.71 -13.25
C PRO A 68 9.43 -9.82 -12.46
N ILE A 69 9.12 -9.99 -11.17
CA ILE A 69 9.75 -11.03 -10.35
C ILE A 69 9.32 -12.42 -10.79
N PHE A 70 8.01 -12.65 -10.95
CA PHE A 70 7.50 -13.97 -11.35
C PHE A 70 7.87 -14.30 -12.80
N ALA A 71 7.84 -13.31 -13.70
CA ALA A 71 8.35 -13.52 -15.06
C ALA A 71 9.82 -13.94 -15.07
N ALA A 72 10.68 -13.26 -14.32
CA ALA A 72 12.10 -13.60 -14.23
C ALA A 72 12.35 -14.98 -13.58
N ALA A 73 11.56 -15.32 -12.57
CA ALA A 73 11.65 -16.63 -11.91
C ALA A 73 11.29 -17.77 -12.86
N ILE A 74 10.24 -17.62 -13.65
CA ILE A 74 9.72 -18.64 -14.56
C ILE A 74 10.62 -18.75 -15.81
N ALA A 75 11.00 -17.61 -16.39
CA ALA A 75 11.80 -17.58 -17.61
C ALA A 75 13.29 -17.92 -17.39
N SER A 76 13.81 -17.82 -16.16
CA SER A 76 15.24 -17.95 -15.90
C SER A 76 15.55 -18.72 -14.61
N SER A 77 15.65 -18.04 -13.46
CA SER A 77 16.11 -18.66 -12.21
C SER A 77 15.72 -17.84 -10.98
N SER A 78 15.81 -18.46 -9.79
CA SER A 78 15.68 -17.74 -8.51
C SER A 78 16.66 -16.58 -8.40
N HIS A 79 17.92 -16.77 -8.82
CA HIS A 79 18.92 -15.70 -8.75
C HIS A 79 18.53 -14.50 -9.64
N THR A 80 18.05 -14.74 -10.86
CA THR A 80 17.58 -13.67 -11.74
C THR A 80 16.36 -12.96 -11.14
N ALA A 81 15.40 -13.71 -10.59
CA ALA A 81 14.24 -13.15 -9.91
C ALA A 81 14.63 -12.30 -8.69
N LEU A 82 15.64 -12.72 -7.92
CA LEU A 82 16.18 -11.96 -6.81
C LEU A 82 16.74 -10.61 -7.26
N LEU A 83 17.57 -10.59 -8.30
CA LEU A 83 18.16 -9.35 -8.82
C LEU A 83 17.09 -8.41 -9.40
N VAL A 84 16.15 -8.94 -10.19
CA VAL A 84 15.03 -8.19 -10.75
C VAL A 84 14.15 -7.65 -9.63
N GLY A 85 13.87 -8.45 -8.61
CA GLY A 85 13.04 -8.07 -7.48
C GLY A 85 13.65 -6.90 -6.70
N PHE A 86 14.91 -6.99 -6.30
CA PHE A 86 15.58 -5.86 -5.63
C PHE A 86 15.66 -4.61 -6.49
N SER A 87 16.00 -4.76 -7.77
CA SER A 87 16.08 -3.62 -8.70
C SER A 87 14.73 -2.93 -8.86
N THR A 88 13.67 -3.72 -9.02
CA THR A 88 12.30 -3.21 -9.13
C THR A 88 11.84 -2.55 -7.84
N ALA A 89 12.01 -3.21 -6.69
CA ALA A 89 11.58 -2.70 -5.40
C ALA A 89 12.27 -1.37 -5.04
N LEU A 90 13.59 -1.29 -5.22
CA LEU A 90 14.34 -0.06 -4.92
C LEU A 90 14.04 1.05 -5.93
N GLY A 91 13.97 0.72 -7.23
CA GLY A 91 13.64 1.68 -8.28
C GLY A 91 12.22 2.24 -8.10
N ALA A 92 11.23 1.37 -7.86
CA ALA A 92 9.87 1.79 -7.56
C ALA A 92 9.80 2.63 -6.27
N GLY A 93 10.54 2.25 -5.23
CA GLY A 93 10.60 3.02 -3.99
C GLY A 93 11.08 4.45 -4.20
N VAL A 94 12.16 4.64 -4.96
CA VAL A 94 12.66 5.97 -5.31
C VAL A 94 11.63 6.73 -6.14
N SER A 95 11.07 6.09 -7.17
CA SER A 95 10.07 6.71 -8.08
C SER A 95 8.82 7.16 -7.33
N MET A 96 8.24 6.28 -6.51
CA MET A 96 7.02 6.58 -5.75
C MET A 96 7.28 7.64 -4.67
N GLY A 97 8.43 7.56 -3.99
CA GLY A 97 8.81 8.59 -3.02
C GLY A 97 8.95 9.96 -3.65
N TRP A 98 9.57 10.03 -4.82
CA TRP A 98 9.73 11.26 -5.58
C TRP A 98 8.39 11.80 -6.09
N SER A 99 7.55 10.92 -6.63
CA SER A 99 6.21 11.28 -7.12
C SER A 99 5.34 11.84 -6.01
N GLU A 100 5.32 11.22 -4.83
CA GLU A 100 4.57 11.73 -3.67
C GLU A 100 5.13 13.08 -3.19
N ALA A 101 6.46 13.24 -3.12
CA ALA A 101 7.07 14.50 -2.68
C ALA A 101 6.79 15.66 -3.64
N LEU A 102 6.64 15.39 -4.94
CA LEU A 102 6.38 16.43 -5.95
C LEU A 102 4.88 16.66 -6.22
N SER A 103 3.99 15.78 -5.74
CA SER A 103 2.56 15.87 -6.04
C SER A 103 1.85 17.02 -5.34
N ASP A 104 2.30 17.40 -4.14
CA ASP A 104 1.60 18.34 -3.26
C ASP A 104 2.55 18.84 -2.16
N THR A 105 2.60 20.17 -1.96
CA THR A 105 3.40 20.79 -0.89
C THR A 105 2.88 20.48 0.52
N GLY A 106 1.62 20.10 0.64
CA GLY A 106 0.93 19.81 1.89
C GLY A 106 0.36 21.04 2.60
N GLU A 107 0.65 22.25 2.13
CA GLU A 107 0.15 23.48 2.76
C GLU A 107 -1.36 23.65 2.63
N GLN A 108 -1.91 23.39 1.43
CA GLN A 108 -3.36 23.53 1.18
C GLN A 108 -4.16 22.31 1.63
N THR A 109 -3.54 21.13 1.61
CA THR A 109 -4.21 19.86 1.89
C THR A 109 -4.11 19.42 3.35
N GLY A 110 -3.30 20.10 4.16
CA GLY A 110 -3.04 19.71 5.55
C GLY A 110 -2.23 18.42 5.72
N ARG A 111 -1.70 17.85 4.62
CA ARG A 111 -0.99 16.56 4.61
C ARG A 111 0.45 16.61 5.15
N GLY A 112 0.87 17.77 5.68
CA GLY A 112 2.20 17.96 6.26
C GLY A 112 3.33 17.98 5.22
N SER A 113 4.57 17.71 5.66
CA SER A 113 5.75 17.82 4.80
C SER A 113 5.73 16.83 3.63
N ALA A 114 5.85 17.35 2.41
CA ALA A 114 5.94 16.59 1.17
C ALA A 114 7.11 15.59 1.17
N LEU A 115 8.28 16.01 1.67
CA LEU A 115 9.47 15.15 1.75
C LEU A 115 9.28 13.98 2.72
N VAL A 116 8.62 14.21 3.86
CA VAL A 116 8.34 13.15 4.84
C VAL A 116 7.37 12.14 4.26
N ARG A 117 6.29 12.59 3.61
CA ARG A 117 5.34 11.69 2.93
C ARG A 117 6.03 10.91 1.82
N GLY A 118 6.85 11.58 1.00
CA GLY A 118 7.63 10.93 -0.04
C GLY A 118 8.57 9.85 0.51
N ALA A 119 9.27 10.13 1.61
CA ALA A 119 10.13 9.13 2.26
C ALA A 119 9.33 7.93 2.81
N ILE A 120 8.15 8.19 3.38
CA ILE A 120 7.24 7.13 3.86
C ILE A 120 6.73 6.29 2.67
N THR A 121 6.20 6.93 1.63
CA THR A 121 5.68 6.23 0.44
C THR A 121 6.77 5.40 -0.22
N GLY A 122 7.92 6.01 -0.52
CA GLY A 122 9.03 5.32 -1.17
C GLY A 122 9.62 4.18 -0.34
N GLY A 123 9.79 4.41 0.96
CA GLY A 123 10.24 3.37 1.89
C GLY A 123 9.29 2.19 1.96
N MET A 124 7.99 2.44 2.04
CA MET A 124 6.97 1.38 2.07
C MET A 124 6.82 0.66 0.73
N THR A 125 7.01 1.38 -0.41
CA THR A 125 7.07 0.75 -1.73
C THR A 125 8.27 -0.21 -1.83
N ALA A 126 9.46 0.24 -1.42
CA ALA A 126 10.63 -0.63 -1.40
C ALA A 126 10.43 -1.85 -0.49
N LEU A 127 9.88 -1.66 0.72
CA LEU A 127 9.61 -2.76 1.65
C LEU A 127 8.61 -3.79 1.07
N GLY A 128 7.50 -3.32 0.50
CA GLY A 128 6.50 -4.19 -0.13
C GLY A 128 7.11 -5.06 -1.23
N GLY A 129 7.95 -4.49 -2.11
CA GLY A 129 8.63 -5.26 -3.15
C GLY A 129 9.73 -6.18 -2.64
N VAL A 130 10.45 -5.78 -1.59
CA VAL A 130 11.54 -6.59 -1.02
C VAL A 130 11.02 -7.85 -0.33
N PHE A 131 9.94 -7.78 0.45
CA PHE A 131 9.52 -8.92 1.27
C PHE A 131 9.26 -10.18 0.46
N HIS A 132 8.53 -10.13 -0.63
CA HIS A 132 8.28 -11.30 -1.48
C HIS A 132 9.42 -11.57 -2.52
N THR A 133 10.44 -10.72 -2.55
CA THR A 133 11.70 -10.98 -3.26
C THR A 133 12.63 -11.88 -2.44
N LEU A 134 12.63 -11.77 -1.09
CA LEU A 134 13.52 -12.53 -0.22
C LEU A 134 13.44 -14.06 -0.41
N PRO A 135 12.28 -14.69 -0.65
CA PRO A 135 12.21 -16.12 -0.92
C PRO A 135 13.10 -16.62 -2.05
N PHE A 136 13.45 -15.76 -3.00
CA PHE A 136 14.32 -16.12 -4.13
C PHE A 136 15.82 -16.27 -3.76
N PHE A 137 16.18 -16.12 -2.49
CA PHE A 137 17.43 -16.67 -1.97
C PHE A 137 17.43 -18.21 -1.96
N ILE A 138 16.25 -18.85 -2.03
CA ILE A 138 16.12 -20.30 -2.20
C ILE A 138 16.47 -20.63 -3.65
N SER A 139 17.49 -21.48 -3.86
CA SER A 139 18.00 -21.85 -5.20
C SER A 139 16.97 -22.63 -6.04
N ASP A 140 16.09 -23.41 -5.39
CA ASP A 140 14.98 -24.12 -6.04
C ASP A 140 13.85 -23.14 -6.36
N VAL A 141 13.68 -22.83 -7.63
CA VAL A 141 12.71 -21.83 -8.10
C VAL A 141 11.26 -22.19 -7.73
N ASN A 142 10.92 -23.48 -7.75
CA ASN A 142 9.54 -23.90 -7.42
C ASN A 142 9.23 -23.65 -5.94
N LYS A 143 10.19 -23.96 -5.06
CA LYS A 143 10.04 -23.67 -3.63
C LYS A 143 10.03 -22.18 -3.38
N ALA A 144 10.91 -21.43 -4.05
CA ALA A 144 10.95 -19.96 -3.95
C ALA A 144 9.60 -19.34 -4.34
N LEU A 145 9.00 -19.77 -5.45
CA LEU A 145 7.69 -19.29 -5.92
C LEU A 145 6.56 -19.57 -4.90
N VAL A 146 6.53 -20.77 -4.31
CA VAL A 146 5.53 -21.12 -3.29
C VAL A 146 5.67 -20.23 -2.06
N VAL A 147 6.91 -20.05 -1.57
CA VAL A 147 7.16 -19.19 -0.39
C VAL A 147 6.87 -17.74 -0.72
N ALA A 148 7.26 -17.25 -1.90
CA ALA A 148 6.95 -15.88 -2.34
C ALA A 148 5.42 -15.65 -2.41
N GLY A 149 4.67 -16.60 -2.95
CA GLY A 149 3.21 -16.55 -2.96
C GLY A 149 2.60 -16.49 -1.56
N ALA A 150 3.14 -17.25 -0.60
CA ALA A 150 2.71 -17.19 0.80
C ALA A 150 3.01 -15.81 1.44
N VAL A 151 4.19 -15.23 1.16
CA VAL A 151 4.55 -13.88 1.64
C VAL A 151 3.59 -12.85 1.05
N VAL A 152 3.33 -12.89 -0.25
CA VAL A 152 2.34 -12.00 -0.90
C VAL A 152 0.96 -12.12 -0.23
N ALA A 153 0.50 -13.34 0.06
CA ALA A 153 -0.78 -13.52 0.74
C ALA A 153 -0.81 -12.82 2.12
N VAL A 154 0.28 -12.90 2.88
CA VAL A 154 0.42 -12.21 4.17
C VAL A 154 0.42 -10.68 3.98
N GLU A 155 1.13 -10.16 2.97
CA GLU A 155 1.14 -8.73 2.63
C GLU A 155 -0.26 -8.22 2.28
N LEU A 156 -1.01 -8.96 1.44
CA LEU A 156 -2.39 -8.60 1.08
C LEU A 156 -3.32 -8.59 2.30
N LEU A 157 -3.16 -9.53 3.21
CA LEU A 157 -3.91 -9.56 4.48
C LEU A 157 -3.55 -8.36 5.36
N ALA A 158 -2.27 -8.01 5.47
CA ALA A 158 -1.80 -6.86 6.23
C ALA A 158 -2.36 -5.55 5.65
N ILE A 159 -2.31 -5.37 4.33
CA ILE A 159 -2.90 -4.23 3.62
C ILE A 159 -4.40 -4.14 3.91
N ALA A 160 -5.14 -5.25 3.78
CA ALA A 160 -6.58 -5.26 4.03
C ALA A 160 -6.91 -4.94 5.49
N TRP A 161 -6.09 -5.40 6.45
CA TRP A 161 -6.25 -5.10 7.87
C TRP A 161 -6.00 -3.62 8.17
N ILE A 162 -4.93 -3.02 7.61
CA ILE A 162 -4.62 -1.60 7.76
C ILE A 162 -5.76 -0.75 7.19
N ARG A 163 -6.26 -1.07 5.99
CA ARG A 163 -7.39 -0.38 5.38
C ARG A 163 -8.66 -0.46 6.21
N LYS A 164 -8.95 -1.64 6.77
CA LYS A 164 -10.08 -1.81 7.68
C LYS A 164 -9.91 -0.98 8.95
N ARG A 165 -8.70 -0.95 9.52
CA ARG A 165 -8.44 -0.29 10.81
C ARG A 165 -8.45 1.23 10.72
N PHE A 166 -7.87 1.79 9.67
CA PHE A 166 -7.65 3.23 9.55
C PHE A 166 -8.56 3.92 8.54
N LEU A 167 -8.96 3.24 7.47
CA LEU A 167 -9.80 3.82 6.43
C LEU A 167 -11.27 3.34 6.49
N GLU A 168 -11.63 2.55 7.49
CA GLU A 168 -12.99 2.03 7.72
C GLU A 168 -13.57 1.20 6.55
N VAL A 169 -12.71 0.75 5.64
CA VAL A 169 -13.11 -0.09 4.51
C VAL A 169 -13.36 -1.52 4.99
N SER A 170 -14.42 -2.16 4.50
CA SER A 170 -14.71 -3.55 4.88
C SER A 170 -13.57 -4.49 4.48
N MET A 171 -13.24 -5.47 5.33
CA MET A 171 -12.17 -6.44 5.06
C MET A 171 -12.41 -7.20 3.75
N ARG A 172 -13.67 -7.58 3.48
CA ARG A 172 -14.04 -8.31 2.25
C ARG A 172 -13.81 -7.48 1.00
N SER A 173 -14.24 -6.21 0.98
CA SER A 173 -14.02 -5.30 -0.14
C SER A 173 -12.54 -5.04 -0.36
N SER A 174 -11.79 -4.85 0.73
CA SER A 174 -10.34 -4.61 0.67
C SER A 174 -9.60 -5.81 0.06
N LEU A 175 -9.88 -7.02 0.57
CA LEU A 175 -9.28 -8.26 0.05
C LEU A 175 -9.65 -8.47 -1.43
N LEU A 176 -10.92 -8.31 -1.81
CA LEU A 176 -11.33 -8.46 -3.20
C LEU A 176 -10.55 -7.54 -4.13
N VAL A 177 -10.52 -6.25 -3.84
CA VAL A 177 -9.86 -5.26 -4.72
C VAL A 177 -8.36 -5.52 -4.83
N VAL A 178 -7.67 -5.74 -3.71
CA VAL A 178 -6.21 -5.93 -3.72
C VAL A 178 -5.84 -7.29 -4.30
N THR A 179 -6.60 -8.36 -3.99
CA THR A 179 -6.36 -9.69 -4.55
C THR A 179 -6.64 -9.76 -6.05
N VAL A 180 -7.71 -9.13 -6.54
CA VAL A 180 -8.00 -9.08 -7.98
C VAL A 180 -6.89 -8.31 -8.71
N GLY A 181 -6.48 -7.15 -8.18
CA GLY A 181 -5.36 -6.38 -8.75
C GLY A 181 -4.07 -7.21 -8.79
N GLY A 182 -3.70 -7.82 -7.67
CA GLY A 182 -2.52 -8.69 -7.58
C GLY A 182 -2.59 -9.90 -8.50
N ALA A 183 -3.77 -10.55 -8.62
CA ALA A 183 -3.97 -11.69 -9.52
C ALA A 183 -3.80 -11.31 -11.00
N ILE A 184 -4.29 -10.14 -11.41
CA ILE A 184 -4.11 -9.64 -12.78
C ILE A 184 -2.62 -9.44 -13.07
N VAL A 185 -1.91 -8.75 -12.17
CA VAL A 185 -0.47 -8.47 -12.35
C VAL A 185 0.35 -9.76 -12.32
N LEU A 186 0.01 -10.69 -11.43
CA LEU A 186 0.65 -12.02 -11.39
C LEU A 186 0.41 -12.80 -12.69
N ALA A 187 -0.82 -12.79 -13.23
CA ALA A 187 -1.15 -13.46 -14.49
C ALA A 187 -0.35 -12.88 -15.66
N ILE A 188 -0.14 -11.57 -15.69
CA ILE A 188 0.73 -10.90 -16.67
C ILE A 188 2.17 -11.42 -16.53
N GLY A 189 2.70 -11.47 -15.31
CA GLY A 189 4.05 -11.95 -15.04
C GLY A 189 4.26 -13.41 -15.46
N VAL A 190 3.31 -14.29 -15.11
CA VAL A 190 3.33 -15.71 -15.50
C VAL A 190 3.23 -15.85 -17.03
N GLY A 191 2.33 -15.12 -17.68
CA GLY A 191 2.17 -15.13 -19.14
C GLY A 191 3.43 -14.71 -19.88
N ILE A 192 4.10 -13.64 -19.42
CA ILE A 192 5.38 -13.19 -20.00
C ILE A 192 6.50 -14.19 -19.72
N GLY A 193 6.56 -14.73 -18.51
CA GLY A 193 7.63 -15.66 -18.13
C GLY A 193 7.55 -17.04 -18.79
N SER A 194 6.35 -17.42 -19.28
CA SER A 194 6.12 -18.71 -19.94
C SER A 194 6.14 -18.63 -21.48
N SER A 195 6.31 -17.43 -22.07
CA SER A 195 6.44 -17.25 -23.54
C SER A 195 7.85 -17.46 -24.01
#